data_72e19dffebd65da767bd221a57b0b1b6
#
_entry.id   72e19dffebd65da767bd221a57b0b1b6
#
_cell.length_a   1.000
_cell.length_b   1.000
_cell.length_c   1.000
_cell.angle_alpha   90.00
_cell.angle_beta   90.00
_cell.angle_gamma   90.00
#
_symmetry.space_group_name_H-M   'P 1'
#
loop_
_entity.id
_entity.type
_entity.pdbx_description
1 polymer ?
#
loop_
_entity_poly.entity_id
_entity_poly.type
_entity_poly.pdbx_seq_one_letter_code
_entity_poly.pdbx_strand_id
1 'polypeptide(L)'
;MIDLLVVGGGPAGLVTGLHAARAGLDVVVADRRQGPIDKACGEGLMPHTVAQLEKFGIPLRGRPFHGITYLDETHRVDAGFRAGVGMGVRRTALHAALLEAATAAGVRLVHNDIGPVTQDGTSVRCREFRARYLAAADGLHSPIRRSLGLARPSRGVRRWGIRRHYATAPWSDRVQVYWAPGAEAYVTPVADDCVGVAILTSTQGGFDRHLNEFPVLAAHLAGQPHGPDRAAGPLRQPVSSRTADRVLLVGDAAGYVDALTGEGLGIAFAGAELLVNCVVSDTPQDYDRQWRKMSRRYRLLTAALLEASGFEPVRSRLVPAAAA
;
A
#
# COMPACT_ATOMS: atom_id res chain seq x y z
N MET A 1 -10.86 17.10 -24.02
CA MET A 1 -10.01 15.90 -23.87
C MET A 1 -9.40 15.99 -22.49
N ILE A 2 -9.55 14.95 -21.66
CA ILE A 2 -9.04 14.86 -20.29
C ILE A 2 -7.52 14.96 -20.30
N ASP A 3 -6.89 15.66 -19.36
CA ASP A 3 -5.42 15.67 -19.24
C ASP A 3 -4.90 14.37 -18.65
N LEU A 4 -5.54 13.88 -17.57
CA LEU A 4 -5.15 12.64 -16.90
C LEU A 4 -6.38 11.79 -16.55
N LEU A 5 -6.46 10.58 -17.10
CA LEU A 5 -7.40 9.55 -16.67
C LEU A 5 -6.69 8.64 -15.66
N VAL A 6 -7.19 8.59 -14.43
CA VAL A 6 -6.69 7.68 -13.38
C VAL A 6 -7.62 6.47 -13.30
N VAL A 7 -7.09 5.29 -13.44
CA VAL A 7 -7.83 4.03 -13.39
C VAL A 7 -7.55 3.30 -12.09
N GLY A 8 -8.56 3.25 -11.23
CA GLY A 8 -8.51 2.71 -9.89
C GLY A 8 -8.63 3.80 -8.82
N GLY A 9 -9.75 3.81 -8.12
CA GLY A 9 -10.08 4.74 -7.03
C GLY A 9 -9.55 4.30 -5.65
N GLY A 10 -8.49 3.50 -5.60
CA GLY A 10 -7.78 3.22 -4.35
C GLY A 10 -6.95 4.42 -3.90
N PRO A 11 -6.26 4.37 -2.71
CA PRO A 11 -5.46 5.49 -2.21
C PRO A 11 -4.44 6.01 -3.19
N ALA A 12 -3.74 5.15 -3.93
CA ALA A 12 -2.79 5.59 -4.95
C ALA A 12 -3.46 6.42 -6.04
N GLY A 13 -4.63 5.97 -6.53
CA GLY A 13 -5.36 6.70 -7.58
C GLY A 13 -5.97 8.01 -7.08
N LEU A 14 -6.56 8.02 -5.89
CA LEU A 14 -7.12 9.24 -5.29
C LEU A 14 -6.04 10.29 -5.03
N VAL A 15 -4.88 9.88 -4.49
CA VAL A 15 -3.75 10.81 -4.28
C VAL A 15 -3.17 11.28 -5.64
N THR A 16 -3.15 10.44 -6.67
CA THR A 16 -2.80 10.88 -8.03
C THR A 16 -3.76 11.93 -8.54
N GLY A 17 -5.08 11.72 -8.35
CA GLY A 17 -6.10 12.72 -8.69
C GLY A 17 -5.92 14.04 -7.95
N LEU A 18 -5.62 13.98 -6.65
CA LEU A 18 -5.35 15.17 -5.82
C LEU A 18 -4.14 15.97 -6.31
N HIS A 19 -3.03 15.30 -6.63
CA HIS A 19 -1.84 15.96 -7.21
C HIS A 19 -2.17 16.59 -8.57
N ALA A 20 -2.92 15.86 -9.42
CA ALA A 20 -3.31 16.35 -10.73
C ALA A 20 -4.22 17.60 -10.66
N ALA A 21 -5.24 17.57 -9.78
CA ALA A 21 -6.12 18.71 -9.55
C ALA A 21 -5.35 19.94 -9.03
N ARG A 22 -4.41 19.74 -8.08
CA ARG A 22 -3.54 20.81 -7.59
C ARG A 22 -2.64 21.41 -8.68
N ALA A 23 -2.23 20.60 -9.64
CA ALA A 23 -1.45 21.04 -10.81
C ALA A 23 -2.32 21.70 -11.89
N GLY A 24 -3.63 21.85 -11.67
CA GLY A 24 -4.56 22.48 -12.62
C GLY A 24 -4.95 21.59 -13.81
N LEU A 25 -4.71 20.27 -13.73
CA LEU A 25 -5.07 19.32 -14.78
C LEU A 25 -6.56 18.97 -14.73
N ASP A 26 -7.19 18.80 -15.91
CA ASP A 26 -8.50 18.14 -16.01
C ASP A 26 -8.32 16.64 -15.75
N VAL A 27 -8.79 16.18 -14.57
CA VAL A 27 -8.58 14.82 -14.08
C VAL A 27 -9.86 14.08 -13.82
N VAL A 28 -9.92 12.82 -14.25
CA VAL A 28 -10.97 11.86 -13.95
C VAL A 28 -10.36 10.67 -13.24
N VAL A 29 -10.95 10.26 -12.11
CA VAL A 29 -10.62 8.98 -11.43
C VAL A 29 -11.79 8.02 -11.65
N ALA A 30 -11.54 6.91 -12.31
CA ALA A 30 -12.52 5.87 -12.59
C ALA A 30 -12.24 4.61 -11.77
N ASP A 31 -13.22 4.11 -11.03
CA ASP A 31 -13.20 2.77 -10.38
C ASP A 31 -14.57 2.11 -10.58
N ARG A 32 -14.56 0.81 -10.82
CA ARG A 32 -15.79 0.01 -10.95
C ARG A 32 -16.54 -0.18 -9.62
N ARG A 33 -15.89 0.09 -8.49
CA ARG A 33 -16.47 -0.06 -7.14
C ARG A 33 -16.91 1.29 -6.60
N GLN A 34 -18.00 1.28 -5.83
CA GLN A 34 -18.50 2.44 -5.10
C GLN A 34 -18.15 2.33 -3.61
N GLY A 35 -18.06 3.49 -2.96
CA GLY A 35 -17.89 3.65 -1.52
C GLY A 35 -16.49 3.27 -1.02
N PRO A 36 -16.32 3.25 0.30
CA PRO A 36 -15.04 2.92 0.91
C PRO A 36 -14.61 1.50 0.58
N ILE A 37 -13.47 1.38 -0.10
CA ILE A 37 -12.93 0.10 -0.57
C ILE A 37 -12.13 -0.56 0.54
N ASP A 38 -12.63 -1.70 1.04
CA ASP A 38 -11.92 -2.54 2.01
C ASP A 38 -11.05 -3.59 1.30
N LYS A 39 -9.76 -3.60 1.62
CA LYS A 39 -8.75 -4.57 1.15
C LYS A 39 -7.80 -4.93 2.28
N ALA A 40 -7.13 -6.08 2.18
CA ALA A 40 -6.03 -6.42 3.08
C ALA A 40 -4.98 -5.29 3.10
N CYS A 41 -4.65 -4.80 4.31
CA CYS A 41 -3.72 -3.71 4.56
C CYS A 41 -3.24 -3.81 6.00
N GLY A 42 -1.98 -3.48 6.27
CA GLY A 42 -1.45 -3.36 7.63
C GLY A 42 -1.93 -2.13 8.40
N GLU A 43 -2.56 -1.17 7.69
CA GLU A 43 -3.25 0.01 8.24
C GLU A 43 -2.37 0.97 9.06
N GLY A 44 -1.07 0.73 9.12
CA GLY A 44 -0.09 1.63 9.72
C GLY A 44 0.46 2.62 8.68
N LEU A 45 0.23 3.91 8.89
CA LEU A 45 0.86 4.98 8.11
C LEU A 45 2.12 5.45 8.84
N MET A 46 3.26 5.29 8.20
CA MET A 46 4.53 5.78 8.74
C MET A 46 4.56 7.32 8.79
N PRO A 47 5.39 7.96 9.65
CA PRO A 47 5.38 9.42 9.82
C PRO A 47 5.50 10.21 8.52
N HIS A 48 6.36 9.79 7.59
CA HIS A 48 6.51 10.45 6.29
C HIS A 48 5.26 10.30 5.39
N THR A 49 4.49 9.22 5.55
CA THR A 49 3.23 9.00 4.83
C THR A 49 2.13 9.89 5.40
N VAL A 50 2.09 10.05 6.73
CA VAL A 50 1.21 11.01 7.41
C VAL A 50 1.50 12.43 6.91
N ALA A 51 2.77 12.84 6.91
CA ALA A 51 3.18 14.16 6.43
C ALA A 51 2.82 14.43 4.95
N GLN A 52 2.79 13.40 4.10
CA GLN A 52 2.32 13.54 2.71
C GLN A 52 0.82 13.87 2.64
N LEU A 53 0.00 13.26 3.50
CA LEU A 53 -1.44 13.50 3.56
C LEU A 53 -1.78 14.84 4.23
N GLU A 54 -1.01 15.26 5.22
CA GLU A 54 -1.13 16.57 5.87
C GLU A 54 -0.94 17.73 4.88
N LYS A 55 -0.06 17.58 3.87
CA LYS A 55 0.07 18.57 2.78
C LYS A 55 -1.22 18.82 2.02
N PHE A 56 -2.13 17.86 2.00
CA PHE A 56 -3.47 18.00 1.40
C PHE A 56 -4.53 18.48 2.39
N GLY A 57 -4.19 18.65 3.67
CA GLY A 57 -5.13 19.00 4.72
C GLY A 57 -6.12 17.84 5.03
N ILE A 58 -5.74 16.60 4.76
CA ILE A 58 -6.63 15.44 4.94
C ILE A 58 -6.66 15.05 6.41
N PRO A 59 -7.82 15.15 7.09
CA PRO A 59 -7.95 14.75 8.47
C PRO A 59 -7.93 13.21 8.56
N LEU A 60 -6.95 12.66 9.28
CA LEU A 60 -6.86 11.23 9.53
C LEU A 60 -7.59 10.88 10.83
N ARG A 61 -8.66 10.09 10.71
CA ARG A 61 -9.35 9.51 11.87
C ARG A 61 -8.73 8.15 12.16
N GLY A 62 -7.89 8.08 13.18
CA GLY A 62 -7.16 6.88 13.56
C GLY A 62 -6.46 7.08 14.90
N ARG A 63 -5.57 6.15 15.23
CA ARG A 63 -4.81 6.19 16.48
C ARG A 63 -3.32 6.45 16.21
N PRO A 64 -2.71 7.46 16.87
CA PRO A 64 -1.28 7.70 16.70
C PRO A 64 -0.46 6.56 17.29
N PHE A 65 0.70 6.27 16.68
CA PHE A 65 1.70 5.38 17.24
C PHE A 65 3.11 5.95 17.09
N HIS A 66 3.98 5.63 18.07
CA HIS A 66 5.27 6.33 18.27
C HIS A 66 6.48 5.49 17.84
N GLY A 67 6.25 4.31 17.31
CA GLY A 67 7.34 3.42 16.91
C GLY A 67 6.83 2.02 16.57
N ILE A 68 7.78 1.10 16.48
CA ILE A 68 7.53 -0.31 16.22
C ILE A 68 8.17 -1.13 17.35
N THR A 69 7.43 -2.09 17.88
CA THR A 69 7.97 -3.12 18.78
C THR A 69 8.17 -4.40 17.99
N TYR A 70 9.37 -4.91 17.93
CA TYR A 70 9.70 -6.20 17.35
C TYR A 70 9.74 -7.27 18.44
N LEU A 71 9.07 -8.40 18.18
CA LEU A 71 8.97 -9.51 19.14
C LEU A 71 9.27 -10.83 18.41
N ASP A 72 10.03 -11.69 19.08
CA ASP A 72 10.09 -13.12 18.79
C ASP A 72 9.78 -13.91 20.08
N GLU A 73 10.05 -15.20 20.13
CA GLU A 73 9.75 -16.05 21.29
C GLU A 73 10.50 -15.61 22.58
N THR A 74 11.66 -14.96 22.44
CA THR A 74 12.60 -14.69 23.54
C THR A 74 12.97 -13.22 23.67
N HIS A 75 12.76 -12.42 22.64
CA HIS A 75 13.22 -11.02 22.60
C HIS A 75 12.08 -10.06 22.34
N ARG A 76 12.23 -8.88 22.94
CA ARG A 76 11.40 -7.72 22.67
C ARG A 76 12.31 -6.49 22.48
N VAL A 77 12.12 -5.78 21.37
CA VAL A 77 12.87 -4.56 21.05
C VAL A 77 11.93 -3.45 20.64
N ASP A 78 12.02 -2.32 21.32
CA ASP A 78 11.23 -1.13 21.03
C ASP A 78 12.06 -0.13 20.21
N ALA A 79 11.63 0.14 18.97
CA ALA A 79 12.21 1.12 18.07
C ALA A 79 11.29 2.34 17.94
N GLY A 80 11.66 3.45 18.60
CA GLY A 80 10.93 4.72 18.49
C GLY A 80 11.23 5.46 17.19
N PHE A 81 10.27 6.20 16.67
CA PHE A 81 10.52 7.10 15.55
C PHE A 81 11.37 8.28 15.99
N ARG A 82 12.36 8.64 15.18
CA ARG A 82 13.24 9.80 15.44
C ARG A 82 12.55 11.14 15.14
N ALA A 83 11.58 11.13 14.24
CA ALA A 83 10.82 12.31 13.85
C ALA A 83 9.40 11.94 13.44
N GLY A 84 8.44 12.73 13.90
CA GLY A 84 7.02 12.55 13.59
C GLY A 84 6.36 11.37 14.32
N VAL A 85 5.08 11.21 14.06
CA VAL A 85 4.22 10.19 14.64
C VAL A 85 3.56 9.43 13.49
N GLY A 86 3.49 8.11 13.61
CA GLY A 86 2.72 7.28 12.69
C GLY A 86 1.23 7.31 13.06
N MET A 87 0.37 6.89 12.14
CA MET A 87 -1.07 6.84 12.36
C MET A 87 -1.62 5.48 11.94
N GLY A 88 -2.21 4.73 12.86
CA GLY A 88 -3.01 3.55 12.55
C GLY A 88 -4.39 4.00 12.10
N VAL A 89 -4.74 3.70 10.87
CA VAL A 89 -6.01 4.15 10.27
C VAL A 89 -6.66 3.00 9.53
N ARG A 90 -7.89 2.69 9.90
CA ARG A 90 -8.66 1.68 9.15
C ARG A 90 -8.69 2.02 7.66
N ARG A 91 -8.46 1.03 6.84
CA ARG A 91 -8.40 1.18 5.38
C ARG A 91 -9.62 1.91 4.80
N THR A 92 -10.80 1.62 5.34
CA THR A 92 -12.05 2.25 4.93
C THR A 92 -12.13 3.72 5.34
N ALA A 93 -11.63 4.08 6.52
CA ALA A 93 -11.57 5.46 7.00
C ALA A 93 -10.59 6.30 6.17
N LEU A 94 -9.39 5.78 5.90
CA LEU A 94 -8.44 6.43 4.99
C LEU A 94 -9.03 6.65 3.60
N HIS A 95 -9.71 5.64 3.06
CA HIS A 95 -10.31 5.73 1.72
C HIS A 95 -11.43 6.78 1.69
N ALA A 96 -12.29 6.83 2.72
CA ALA A 96 -13.35 7.83 2.82
C ALA A 96 -12.77 9.26 2.87
N ALA A 97 -11.75 9.50 3.70
CA ALA A 97 -11.08 10.80 3.79
C ALA A 97 -10.44 11.23 2.45
N LEU A 98 -9.82 10.28 1.73
CA LEU A 98 -9.26 10.55 0.41
C LEU A 98 -10.32 10.83 -0.64
N LEU A 99 -11.47 10.13 -0.62
CA LEU A 99 -12.61 10.41 -1.51
C LEU A 99 -13.16 11.81 -1.28
N GLU A 100 -13.36 12.18 -0.02
CA GLU A 100 -13.86 13.51 0.36
C GLU A 100 -12.88 14.60 -0.11
N ALA A 101 -11.60 14.44 0.16
CA ALA A 101 -10.57 15.38 -0.27
C ALA A 101 -10.50 15.51 -1.81
N ALA A 102 -10.56 14.39 -2.54
CA ALA A 102 -10.52 14.39 -4.00
C ALA A 102 -11.77 15.10 -4.57
N THR A 103 -12.95 14.86 -4.01
CA THR A 103 -14.18 15.55 -4.40
C THR A 103 -14.11 17.06 -4.13
N ALA A 104 -13.62 17.46 -2.95
CA ALA A 104 -13.44 18.86 -2.59
C ALA A 104 -12.41 19.59 -3.48
N ALA A 105 -11.38 18.84 -3.96
CA ALA A 105 -10.40 19.36 -4.91
C ALA A 105 -10.89 19.42 -6.37
N GLY A 106 -12.14 19.05 -6.65
CA GLY A 106 -12.74 19.09 -7.99
C GLY A 106 -12.35 17.90 -8.88
N VAL A 107 -11.80 16.83 -8.31
CA VAL A 107 -11.55 15.60 -9.06
C VAL A 107 -12.86 14.96 -9.48
N ARG A 108 -13.02 14.68 -10.77
CA ARG A 108 -14.22 13.96 -11.27
C ARG A 108 -14.10 12.48 -10.95
N LEU A 109 -14.96 11.98 -10.07
CA LEU A 109 -15.04 10.56 -9.70
C LEU A 109 -16.12 9.86 -10.53
N VAL A 110 -15.75 8.78 -11.23
CA VAL A 110 -16.66 8.02 -12.09
C VAL A 110 -16.66 6.55 -11.68
N HIS A 111 -17.86 6.01 -11.49
CA HIS A 111 -18.06 4.60 -11.17
C HIS A 111 -18.33 3.82 -12.46
N ASN A 112 -17.23 3.44 -13.12
CA ASN A 112 -17.33 2.70 -14.39
C ASN A 112 -16.12 1.77 -14.57
N ASP A 113 -16.33 0.68 -15.31
CA ASP A 113 -15.26 -0.14 -15.85
C ASP A 113 -14.79 0.51 -17.16
N ILE A 114 -13.51 0.84 -17.23
CA ILE A 114 -12.93 1.55 -18.37
C ILE A 114 -12.71 0.66 -19.62
N GLY A 115 -12.84 -0.65 -19.48
CA GLY A 115 -12.57 -1.59 -20.58
C GLY A 115 -11.10 -1.61 -21.05
N PRO A 116 -10.85 -2.07 -22.29
CA PRO A 116 -9.51 -2.10 -22.85
C PRO A 116 -8.91 -0.71 -23.06
N VAL A 117 -7.59 -0.63 -22.87
CA VAL A 117 -6.79 0.58 -23.08
C VAL A 117 -6.15 0.51 -24.48
N THR A 118 -6.34 1.55 -25.27
CA THR A 118 -5.63 1.77 -26.54
C THR A 118 -4.95 3.13 -26.55
N GLN A 119 -3.87 3.28 -27.30
CA GLN A 119 -3.13 4.55 -27.40
C GLN A 119 -2.62 4.77 -28.83
N ASP A 120 -2.50 6.04 -29.22
CA ASP A 120 -2.14 6.47 -30.59
C ASP A 120 -0.94 7.45 -30.61
N GLY A 121 -0.07 7.42 -29.62
CA GLY A 121 1.07 8.33 -29.45
C GLY A 121 0.70 9.73 -28.98
N THR A 122 -0.51 10.21 -29.20
CA THR A 122 -1.00 11.53 -28.76
C THR A 122 -2.02 11.44 -27.63
N SER A 123 -2.73 10.36 -27.53
CA SER A 123 -3.80 10.15 -26.55
C SER A 123 -3.99 8.68 -26.18
N VAL A 124 -4.65 8.47 -25.05
CA VAL A 124 -5.14 7.16 -24.57
C VAL A 124 -6.65 7.16 -24.69
N ARG A 125 -7.22 6.02 -25.12
CA ARG A 125 -8.66 5.80 -25.21
C ARG A 125 -9.07 4.57 -24.42
N CYS A 126 -10.17 4.71 -23.67
CA CYS A 126 -10.78 3.67 -22.88
C CYS A 126 -12.29 3.88 -22.91
N ARG A 127 -13.06 3.07 -23.64
CA ARG A 127 -14.49 3.28 -23.85
C ARG A 127 -14.79 4.73 -24.28
N GLU A 128 -15.62 5.45 -23.50
CA GLU A 128 -16.00 6.86 -23.72
C GLU A 128 -14.91 7.88 -23.36
N PHE A 129 -13.87 7.45 -22.65
CA PHE A 129 -12.80 8.36 -22.20
C PHE A 129 -11.71 8.51 -23.26
N ARG A 130 -11.32 9.76 -23.47
CA ARG A 130 -10.09 10.13 -24.20
C ARG A 130 -9.28 11.10 -23.36
N ALA A 131 -8.02 10.71 -23.07
CA ALA A 131 -7.11 11.49 -22.24
C ALA A 131 -5.74 11.65 -22.88
N ARG A 132 -4.98 12.68 -22.50
CA ARG A 132 -3.59 12.83 -22.88
C ARG A 132 -2.72 11.73 -22.28
N TYR A 133 -3.00 11.40 -21.01
CA TYR A 133 -2.29 10.38 -20.24
C TYR A 133 -3.25 9.50 -19.45
N LEU A 134 -2.81 8.29 -19.11
CA LEU A 134 -3.49 7.39 -18.22
C LEU A 134 -2.56 6.97 -17.07
N ALA A 135 -3.02 7.17 -15.82
CA ALA A 135 -2.40 6.61 -14.62
C ALA A 135 -3.11 5.30 -14.25
N ALA A 136 -2.42 4.18 -14.37
CA ALA A 136 -2.94 2.88 -13.96
C ALA A 136 -2.68 2.66 -12.47
N ALA A 137 -3.71 2.86 -11.64
CA ALA A 137 -3.75 2.67 -10.19
C ALA A 137 -4.63 1.47 -9.81
N ASP A 138 -4.76 0.50 -10.70
CA ASP A 138 -5.67 -0.65 -10.66
C ASP A 138 -5.21 -1.80 -9.74
N GLY A 139 -4.14 -1.57 -8.98
CA GLY A 139 -3.72 -2.34 -7.82
C GLY A 139 -2.84 -3.54 -8.13
N LEU A 140 -2.71 -4.44 -7.13
CA LEU A 140 -1.72 -5.51 -7.11
C LEU A 140 -1.74 -6.40 -8.35
N HIS A 141 -2.93 -6.78 -8.82
CA HIS A 141 -3.14 -7.64 -9.98
C HIS A 141 -3.51 -6.86 -11.25
N SER A 142 -2.95 -5.68 -11.43
CA SER A 142 -3.24 -4.75 -12.52
C SER A 142 -3.51 -5.43 -13.88
N PRO A 143 -4.76 -5.39 -14.38
CA PRO A 143 -5.07 -5.82 -15.75
C PRO A 143 -4.36 -4.97 -16.80
N ILE A 144 -4.25 -3.65 -16.57
CA ILE A 144 -3.58 -2.73 -17.50
C ILE A 144 -2.10 -3.09 -17.63
N ARG A 145 -1.40 -3.33 -16.51
CA ARG A 145 0.00 -3.80 -16.55
C ARG A 145 0.16 -5.06 -17.39
N ARG A 146 -0.77 -6.02 -17.26
CA ARG A 146 -0.71 -7.27 -18.03
C ARG A 146 -0.99 -7.06 -19.50
N SER A 147 -2.02 -6.30 -19.86
CA SER A 147 -2.38 -6.03 -21.25
C SER A 147 -1.29 -5.30 -22.03
N LEU A 148 -0.50 -4.47 -21.35
CA LEU A 148 0.64 -3.74 -21.92
C LEU A 148 1.95 -4.57 -21.94
N GLY A 149 1.94 -5.84 -21.53
CA GLY A 149 3.14 -6.68 -21.50
C GLY A 149 4.21 -6.23 -20.49
N LEU A 150 3.84 -5.40 -19.52
CA LEU A 150 4.76 -4.85 -18.50
C LEU A 150 4.94 -5.78 -17.29
N ALA A 151 4.07 -6.79 -17.12
CA ALA A 151 4.19 -7.78 -16.06
C ALA A 151 5.38 -8.71 -16.31
N ARG A 152 6.12 -9.04 -15.24
CA ARG A 152 7.20 -10.03 -15.29
C ARG A 152 6.86 -11.23 -14.40
N PRO A 153 7.31 -12.44 -14.73
CA PRO A 153 7.17 -13.58 -13.84
C PRO A 153 7.81 -13.32 -12.48
N SER A 154 7.09 -13.62 -11.42
CA SER A 154 7.65 -13.59 -10.07
C SER A 154 8.48 -14.86 -9.83
N ARG A 155 9.69 -14.70 -9.29
CA ARG A 155 10.57 -15.79 -8.89
C ARG A 155 10.70 -15.81 -7.37
N GLY A 156 10.99 -16.98 -6.79
CA GLY A 156 11.16 -17.16 -5.35
C GLY A 156 9.85 -17.46 -4.61
N VAL A 157 9.90 -17.34 -3.29
CA VAL A 157 8.78 -17.67 -2.40
C VAL A 157 7.59 -16.76 -2.67
N ARG A 158 6.42 -17.34 -2.80
CA ARG A 158 5.16 -16.59 -2.88
C ARG A 158 4.68 -16.32 -1.46
N ARG A 159 4.22 -15.10 -1.24
CA ARG A 159 3.68 -14.68 0.06
C ARG A 159 2.31 -14.04 -0.10
N TRP A 160 1.51 -14.16 0.94
CA TRP A 160 0.16 -13.59 1.04
C TRP A 160 0.06 -12.78 2.33
N GLY A 161 -0.81 -11.79 2.34
CA GLY A 161 -1.21 -11.06 3.52
C GLY A 161 -2.68 -11.33 3.84
N ILE A 162 -3.00 -11.62 5.09
CA ILE A 162 -4.35 -11.78 5.59
C ILE A 162 -4.54 -10.81 6.75
N ARG A 163 -5.63 -10.03 6.76
CA ARG A 163 -5.94 -9.06 7.81
C ARG A 163 -7.29 -9.35 8.43
N ARG A 164 -7.35 -9.21 9.78
CA ARG A 164 -8.57 -9.24 10.59
C ARG A 164 -8.57 -8.07 11.57
N HIS A 165 -9.73 -7.49 11.87
CA HIS A 165 -9.91 -6.54 12.95
C HIS A 165 -10.49 -7.22 14.17
N TYR A 166 -9.99 -6.83 15.34
CA TYR A 166 -10.53 -7.24 16.63
C TYR A 166 -11.09 -6.04 17.39
N ALA A 167 -12.29 -6.20 17.94
CA ALA A 167 -12.93 -5.18 18.78
C ALA A 167 -12.36 -5.30 20.20
N THR A 168 -11.16 -4.76 20.38
CA THR A 168 -10.43 -4.70 21.64
C THR A 168 -9.57 -3.45 21.68
N ALA A 169 -9.43 -2.85 22.87
CA ALA A 169 -8.56 -1.69 23.06
C ALA A 169 -7.11 -2.05 22.78
N PRO A 170 -6.36 -1.19 22.05
CA PRO A 170 -4.93 -1.39 21.87
C PRO A 170 -4.18 -1.42 23.20
N TRP A 171 -3.31 -2.39 23.37
CA TRP A 171 -2.44 -2.56 24.55
C TRP A 171 -1.03 -1.99 24.34
N SER A 172 -0.81 -1.30 23.24
CA SER A 172 0.45 -0.65 22.90
C SER A 172 0.19 0.64 22.12
N ASP A 173 1.04 1.64 22.33
CA ASP A 173 1.14 2.85 21.51
C ASP A 173 2.10 2.69 20.31
N ARG A 174 2.49 1.45 19.98
CA ARG A 174 3.39 1.09 18.90
C ARG A 174 2.74 0.02 18.03
N VAL A 175 3.13 -0.04 16.77
CA VAL A 175 2.86 -1.23 15.96
C VAL A 175 3.73 -2.36 16.49
N GLN A 176 3.13 -3.51 16.80
CA GLN A 176 3.86 -4.70 17.22
C GLN A 176 4.06 -5.64 16.04
N VAL A 177 5.27 -6.10 15.83
CA VAL A 177 5.66 -7.06 14.79
C VAL A 177 6.18 -8.32 15.45
N TYR A 178 5.38 -9.38 15.38
CA TYR A 178 5.71 -10.70 15.88
C TYR A 178 6.36 -11.51 14.76
N TRP A 179 7.51 -12.10 15.04
CA TRP A 179 8.25 -12.95 14.11
C TRP A 179 8.09 -14.42 14.47
N ALA A 180 7.74 -15.25 13.47
CA ALA A 180 7.71 -16.70 13.55
C ALA A 180 8.37 -17.34 12.32
N PRO A 181 8.67 -18.65 12.33
CA PRO A 181 9.17 -19.36 11.16
C PRO A 181 8.20 -19.26 9.98
N GLY A 182 8.58 -18.52 8.91
CA GLY A 182 7.79 -18.40 7.68
C GLY A 182 6.60 -17.43 7.71
N ALA A 183 6.39 -16.72 8.83
CA ALA A 183 5.31 -15.74 8.97
C ALA A 183 5.69 -14.57 9.87
N GLU A 184 5.07 -13.42 9.67
CA GLU A 184 5.10 -12.28 10.58
C GLU A 184 3.67 -11.78 10.83
N ALA A 185 3.37 -11.42 12.09
CA ALA A 185 2.09 -10.79 12.45
C ALA A 185 2.30 -9.34 12.91
N TYR A 186 1.48 -8.45 12.38
CA TYR A 186 1.49 -7.01 12.64
C TYR A 186 0.24 -6.65 13.42
N VAL A 187 0.38 -6.07 14.60
CA VAL A 187 -0.73 -5.52 15.38
C VAL A 187 -0.66 -4.01 15.31
N THR A 188 -1.63 -3.41 14.67
CA THR A 188 -1.71 -1.96 14.48
C THR A 188 -2.87 -1.40 15.29
N PRO A 189 -2.65 -0.41 16.20
CA PRO A 189 -3.73 0.31 16.87
C PRO A 189 -4.44 1.19 15.83
N VAL A 190 -5.71 0.92 15.52
CA VAL A 190 -6.46 1.65 14.46
C VAL A 190 -7.60 2.51 14.98
N ALA A 191 -8.05 2.26 16.22
CA ALA A 191 -9.03 3.06 16.96
C ALA A 191 -8.84 2.80 18.47
N ASP A 192 -9.57 3.52 19.31
CA ASP A 192 -9.49 3.36 20.78
C ASP A 192 -10.01 2.01 21.26
N ASP A 193 -10.88 1.39 20.47
CA ASP A 193 -11.54 0.09 20.72
C ASP A 193 -11.22 -0.97 19.66
N CYS A 194 -10.22 -0.74 18.80
CA CYS A 194 -9.96 -1.64 17.67
C CYS A 194 -8.47 -1.76 17.35
N VAL A 195 -8.02 -3.00 17.18
CA VAL A 195 -6.74 -3.33 16.59
C VAL A 195 -6.91 -4.03 15.24
N GLY A 196 -6.06 -3.68 14.28
CA GLY A 196 -5.89 -4.44 13.04
C GLY A 196 -4.77 -5.44 13.20
N VAL A 197 -5.02 -6.71 12.87
CA VAL A 197 -4.00 -7.76 12.87
C VAL A 197 -3.80 -8.25 11.44
N ALA A 198 -2.61 -8.03 10.89
CA ALA A 198 -2.22 -8.50 9.56
C ALA A 198 -1.14 -9.58 9.69
N ILE A 199 -1.32 -10.70 9.04
CA ILE A 199 -0.35 -11.79 8.99
C ILE A 199 0.18 -11.91 7.57
N LEU A 200 1.50 -11.88 7.42
CA LEU A 200 2.21 -12.17 6.18
C LEU A 200 2.77 -13.59 6.25
N THR A 201 2.47 -14.41 5.27
CA THR A 201 2.83 -15.83 5.27
C THR A 201 3.20 -16.35 3.89
N SER A 202 4.04 -17.37 3.84
CA SER A 202 4.37 -18.12 2.64
C SER A 202 3.59 -19.43 2.50
N THR A 203 2.78 -19.79 3.49
CA THR A 203 1.99 -21.04 3.50
C THR A 203 0.50 -20.77 3.25
N GLN A 204 -0.23 -21.77 2.81
CA GLN A 204 -1.67 -21.69 2.64
C GLN A 204 -2.40 -21.91 3.97
N GLY A 205 -3.51 -21.21 4.16
CA GLY A 205 -4.34 -21.38 5.35
C GLY A 205 -5.26 -20.19 5.61
N GLY A 206 -6.21 -20.36 6.53
CA GLY A 206 -7.02 -19.26 7.04
C GLY A 206 -6.30 -18.49 8.14
N PHE A 207 -6.89 -17.38 8.57
CA PHE A 207 -6.30 -16.48 9.58
C PHE A 207 -5.99 -17.22 10.89
N ASP A 208 -6.93 -18.02 11.42
CA ASP A 208 -6.78 -18.68 12.72
C ASP A 208 -5.63 -19.70 12.72
N ARG A 209 -5.44 -20.44 11.61
CA ARG A 209 -4.31 -21.34 11.46
C ARG A 209 -2.98 -20.59 11.60
N HIS A 210 -2.85 -19.45 10.93
CA HIS A 210 -1.62 -18.65 10.99
C HIS A 210 -1.46 -17.91 12.32
N LEU A 211 -2.57 -17.51 12.96
CA LEU A 211 -2.51 -16.89 14.29
C LEU A 211 -1.93 -17.85 15.34
N ASN A 212 -2.15 -19.15 15.22
CA ASN A 212 -1.59 -20.16 16.11
C ASN A 212 -0.05 -20.27 16.04
N GLU A 213 0.58 -19.72 15.00
CA GLU A 213 2.04 -19.58 14.92
C GLU A 213 2.60 -18.51 15.89
N PHE A 214 1.71 -17.72 16.53
CA PHE A 214 2.03 -16.62 17.45
C PHE A 214 1.28 -16.80 18.79
N PRO A 215 1.70 -17.74 19.67
CA PRO A 215 0.91 -18.14 20.84
C PRO A 215 0.63 -16.99 21.81
N VAL A 216 1.56 -16.07 22.02
CA VAL A 216 1.36 -14.89 22.87
C VAL A 216 0.28 -13.98 22.29
N LEU A 217 0.30 -13.73 20.99
CA LEU A 217 -0.71 -12.93 20.31
C LEU A 217 -2.06 -13.63 20.29
N ALA A 218 -2.08 -14.95 20.02
CA ALA A 218 -3.28 -15.74 20.03
C ALA A 218 -3.98 -15.70 21.41
N ALA A 219 -3.21 -15.79 22.50
CA ALA A 219 -3.75 -15.67 23.86
C ALA A 219 -4.35 -14.27 24.13
N HIS A 220 -3.73 -13.18 23.66
CA HIS A 220 -4.28 -11.84 23.78
C HIS A 220 -5.61 -11.65 23.04
N LEU A 221 -5.77 -12.34 21.91
CA LEU A 221 -6.94 -12.19 21.04
C LEU A 221 -8.03 -13.25 21.31
N ALA A 222 -7.76 -14.21 22.20
CA ALA A 222 -8.71 -15.25 22.53
C ALA A 222 -10.02 -14.68 23.09
N GLY A 223 -11.15 -15.11 22.50
CA GLY A 223 -12.48 -14.64 22.90
C GLY A 223 -12.84 -13.21 22.49
N GLN A 224 -11.94 -12.47 21.86
CA GLN A 224 -12.24 -11.11 21.38
C GLN A 224 -13.15 -11.15 20.14
N PRO A 225 -14.22 -10.33 20.09
CA PRO A 225 -15.03 -10.20 18.88
C PRO A 225 -14.19 -9.72 17.70
N HIS A 226 -14.45 -10.26 16.52
CA HIS A 226 -13.69 -9.88 15.33
C HIS A 226 -14.55 -9.77 14.07
N GLY A 227 -14.06 -9.00 13.10
CA GLY A 227 -14.67 -8.84 11.78
C GLY A 227 -14.21 -9.91 10.77
N PRO A 228 -14.66 -9.81 9.52
CA PRO A 228 -14.29 -10.72 8.45
C PRO A 228 -12.84 -10.54 8.02
N ASP A 229 -12.25 -11.63 7.51
CA ASP A 229 -10.91 -11.63 6.95
C ASP A 229 -10.85 -10.93 5.59
N ARG A 230 -9.71 -10.31 5.33
CA ARG A 230 -9.33 -9.80 4.00
C ARG A 230 -7.96 -10.33 3.64
N ALA A 231 -7.84 -10.91 2.46
CA ALA A 231 -6.58 -11.45 1.96
C ALA A 231 -6.13 -10.78 0.67
N ALA A 232 -4.82 -10.74 0.45
CA ALA A 232 -4.20 -10.28 -0.78
C ALA A 232 -2.96 -11.12 -1.08
N GLY A 233 -2.70 -11.37 -2.37
CA GLY A 233 -1.50 -12.09 -2.81
C GLY A 233 -1.72 -12.84 -4.12
N PRO A 234 -0.66 -13.43 -4.68
CA PRO A 234 0.72 -13.32 -4.18
C PRO A 234 1.24 -11.88 -4.25
N LEU A 235 1.97 -11.46 -3.21
CA LEU A 235 2.36 -10.05 -3.02
C LEU A 235 3.36 -9.58 -4.06
N ARG A 236 4.40 -10.36 -4.34
CA ARG A 236 5.47 -9.96 -5.24
C ARG A 236 5.00 -9.85 -6.69
N GLN A 237 5.02 -8.63 -7.23
CA GLN A 237 4.58 -8.29 -8.58
C GLN A 237 5.69 -7.51 -9.31
N PRO A 238 6.64 -8.19 -9.97
CA PRO A 238 7.71 -7.52 -10.69
C PRO A 238 7.22 -6.95 -12.03
N VAL A 239 7.81 -5.82 -12.43
CA VAL A 239 7.50 -5.14 -13.69
C VAL A 239 8.76 -4.87 -14.51
N SER A 240 8.62 -4.81 -15.85
CA SER A 240 9.71 -4.43 -16.74
C SER A 240 9.93 -2.92 -16.79
N SER A 241 8.84 -2.18 -16.91
CA SER A 241 8.77 -0.72 -16.92
C SER A 241 7.52 -0.26 -16.21
N ARG A 242 7.49 1.01 -15.78
CA ARG A 242 6.30 1.67 -15.21
C ARG A 242 5.65 2.61 -16.21
N THR A 243 6.17 2.64 -17.42
CA THR A 243 5.62 3.43 -18.52
C THR A 243 5.52 2.59 -19.79
N ALA A 244 4.45 2.82 -20.55
CA ALA A 244 4.28 2.41 -21.93
C ALA A 244 3.63 3.58 -22.65
N ASP A 245 4.42 4.33 -23.39
CA ASP A 245 4.04 5.57 -24.08
C ASP A 245 3.31 6.54 -23.12
N ARG A 246 1.98 6.68 -23.25
CA ARG A 246 1.16 7.60 -22.45
C ARG A 246 0.48 6.94 -21.26
N VAL A 247 0.79 5.67 -20.96
CA VAL A 247 0.29 4.96 -19.78
C VAL A 247 1.40 4.85 -18.74
N LEU A 248 1.12 5.31 -17.51
CA LEU A 248 2.03 5.28 -16.36
C LEU A 248 1.40 4.45 -15.24
N LEU A 249 2.18 3.54 -14.64
CA LEU A 249 1.72 2.70 -13.53
C LEU A 249 2.02 3.36 -12.18
N VAL A 250 1.07 3.33 -11.23
CA VAL A 250 1.23 3.91 -9.89
C VAL A 250 0.69 2.98 -8.80
N GLY A 251 1.21 3.10 -7.59
CA GLY A 251 0.89 2.21 -6.48
C GLY A 251 1.34 0.77 -6.75
N ASP A 252 0.55 -0.21 -6.31
CA ASP A 252 0.89 -1.64 -6.48
C ASP A 252 0.94 -2.06 -7.96
N ALA A 253 0.24 -1.36 -8.86
CA ALA A 253 0.34 -1.57 -10.29
C ALA A 253 1.75 -1.29 -10.84
N ALA A 254 2.49 -0.36 -10.24
CA ALA A 254 3.87 -0.03 -10.59
C ALA A 254 4.90 -1.08 -10.16
N GLY A 255 4.43 -2.18 -9.57
CA GLY A 255 5.24 -3.26 -9.03
C GLY A 255 5.27 -3.26 -7.50
N TYR A 256 5.28 -4.44 -6.92
CA TYR A 256 5.26 -4.65 -5.48
C TYR A 256 6.30 -5.69 -5.06
N VAL A 257 7.00 -5.43 -3.97
CA VAL A 257 7.99 -6.37 -3.42
C VAL A 257 7.32 -7.21 -2.34
N ASP A 258 6.99 -6.58 -1.22
CA ASP A 258 6.30 -7.21 -0.08
C ASP A 258 5.74 -6.13 0.86
N ALA A 259 4.87 -6.53 1.80
CA ALA A 259 4.29 -5.64 2.80
C ALA A 259 5.15 -5.49 4.07
N LEU A 260 6.26 -6.22 4.17
CA LEU A 260 7.10 -6.41 5.36
C LEU A 260 7.49 -5.10 6.08
N THR A 261 7.80 -4.05 5.34
CA THR A 261 8.29 -2.78 5.91
C THR A 261 7.20 -1.73 6.12
N GLY A 262 5.95 -2.02 5.75
CA GLY A 262 4.82 -1.09 5.92
C GLY A 262 4.87 0.19 5.04
N GLU A 263 5.78 0.28 4.08
CA GLU A 263 6.06 1.48 3.28
C GLU A 263 5.20 1.63 2.00
N GLY A 264 4.34 0.64 1.72
CA GLY A 264 3.62 0.56 0.43
C GLY A 264 2.83 1.82 0.07
N LEU A 265 2.10 2.41 1.04
CA LEU A 265 1.31 3.63 0.80
C LEU A 265 2.20 4.85 0.62
N GLY A 266 3.28 5.01 1.39
CA GLY A 266 4.23 6.12 1.23
C GLY A 266 4.89 6.14 -0.15
N ILE A 267 5.31 4.97 -0.63
CA ILE A 267 5.86 4.81 -2.00
C ILE A 267 4.79 5.10 -3.06
N ALA A 268 3.54 4.66 -2.84
CA ALA A 268 2.45 4.93 -3.77
C ALA A 268 2.16 6.42 -3.88
N PHE A 269 2.16 7.15 -2.78
CA PHE A 269 1.89 8.59 -2.75
C PHE A 269 3.04 9.41 -3.35
N ALA A 270 4.29 9.09 -3.02
CA ALA A 270 5.45 9.71 -3.66
C ALA A 270 5.51 9.40 -5.16
N GLY A 271 5.13 8.16 -5.55
CA GLY A 271 5.00 7.79 -6.96
C GLY A 271 3.90 8.55 -7.69
N ALA A 272 2.79 8.88 -7.01
CA ALA A 272 1.69 9.69 -7.56
C ALA A 272 2.14 11.13 -7.86
N GLU A 273 2.83 11.77 -6.90
CA GLU A 273 3.41 13.11 -7.08
C GLU A 273 4.37 13.13 -8.28
N LEU A 274 5.28 12.16 -8.33
CA LEU A 274 6.25 12.02 -9.39
C LEU A 274 5.59 11.81 -10.77
N LEU A 275 4.56 10.96 -10.83
CA LEU A 275 3.79 10.71 -12.04
C LEU A 275 3.18 12.01 -12.57
N VAL A 276 2.50 12.77 -11.70
CA VAL A 276 1.85 14.02 -12.09
C VAL A 276 2.88 15.05 -12.56
N ASN A 277 4.04 15.16 -11.91
CA ASN A 277 5.12 16.05 -12.35
C ASN A 277 5.60 15.68 -13.76
N CYS A 278 5.74 14.39 -14.09
CA CYS A 278 6.10 13.94 -15.43
C CYS A 278 5.01 14.23 -16.47
N VAL A 279 3.72 14.14 -16.08
CA VAL A 279 2.58 14.48 -16.95
C VAL A 279 2.54 15.99 -17.24
N VAL A 280 2.73 16.83 -16.22
CA VAL A 280 2.79 18.30 -16.37
C VAL A 280 3.94 18.74 -17.29
N SER A 281 5.11 18.12 -17.12
CA SER A 281 6.29 18.41 -17.91
C SER A 281 6.31 17.74 -19.29
N ASP A 282 5.32 16.93 -19.63
CA ASP A 282 5.24 16.11 -20.87
C ASP A 282 6.46 15.20 -21.07
N THR A 283 6.98 14.62 -19.96
CA THR A 283 8.17 13.76 -19.94
C THR A 283 7.88 12.37 -19.33
N PRO A 284 6.88 11.63 -19.87
CA PRO A 284 6.49 10.34 -19.28
C PRO A 284 7.62 9.29 -19.29
N GLN A 285 8.55 9.40 -20.24
CA GLN A 285 9.72 8.52 -20.37
C GLN A 285 10.67 8.60 -19.16
N ASP A 286 10.67 9.72 -18.42
CA ASP A 286 11.53 9.91 -17.26
C ASP A 286 10.97 9.25 -16.00
N TYR A 287 9.66 8.94 -15.96
CA TYR A 287 8.98 8.45 -14.78
C TYR A 287 9.58 7.14 -14.25
N ASP A 288 9.81 6.13 -15.09
CA ASP A 288 10.35 4.84 -14.63
C ASP A 288 11.73 5.00 -13.98
N ARG A 289 12.62 5.81 -14.58
CA ARG A 289 13.94 6.10 -14.05
C ARG A 289 13.86 6.80 -12.69
N GLN A 290 13.03 7.84 -12.58
CA GLN A 290 12.86 8.61 -11.36
C GLN A 290 12.19 7.77 -10.26
N TRP A 291 11.17 6.98 -10.60
CA TRP A 291 10.51 6.06 -9.67
C TRP A 291 11.49 5.03 -9.10
N ARG A 292 12.35 4.43 -9.95
CA ARG A 292 13.39 3.50 -9.52
C ARG A 292 14.36 4.14 -8.54
N LYS A 293 14.76 5.38 -8.78
CA LYS A 293 15.64 6.14 -7.87
C LYS A 293 14.96 6.39 -6.53
N MET A 294 13.73 6.90 -6.54
CA MET A 294 12.92 7.20 -5.35
C MET A 294 12.71 5.94 -4.49
N SER A 295 12.33 4.82 -5.08
CA SER A 295 11.98 3.59 -4.37
C SER A 295 13.17 2.66 -4.06
N ARG A 296 14.39 3.00 -4.52
CA ARG A 296 15.56 2.10 -4.47
C ARG A 296 15.87 1.59 -3.07
N ARG A 297 15.95 2.52 -2.09
CA ARG A 297 16.30 2.19 -0.70
C ARG A 297 15.27 1.23 -0.09
N TYR A 298 14.00 1.54 -0.24
CA TYR A 298 12.90 0.70 0.20
C TYR A 298 12.97 -0.70 -0.41
N ARG A 299 13.09 -0.80 -1.74
CA ARG A 299 13.09 -2.08 -2.45
C ARG A 299 14.28 -2.96 -2.05
N LEU A 300 15.46 -2.37 -1.87
CA LEU A 300 16.65 -3.09 -1.44
C LEU A 300 16.50 -3.57 0.00
N LEU A 301 16.01 -2.71 0.91
CA LEU A 301 15.80 -3.07 2.32
C LEU A 301 14.75 -4.19 2.44
N THR A 302 13.59 -4.04 1.78
CA THR A 302 12.54 -5.06 1.81
C THR A 302 13.03 -6.40 1.24
N ALA A 303 13.77 -6.37 0.13
CA ALA A 303 14.31 -7.59 -0.46
C ALA A 303 15.35 -8.25 0.47
N ALA A 304 16.26 -7.47 1.06
CA ALA A 304 17.26 -7.98 1.99
C ALA A 304 16.63 -8.58 3.26
N LEU A 305 15.60 -7.93 3.81
CA LEU A 305 14.88 -8.45 4.98
C LEU A 305 14.12 -9.75 4.65
N LEU A 306 13.52 -9.85 3.46
CA LEU A 306 12.86 -11.08 3.02
C LEU A 306 13.83 -12.25 2.87
N GLU A 307 14.98 -12.02 2.29
CA GLU A 307 16.05 -13.06 2.21
C GLU A 307 16.55 -13.43 3.61
N ALA A 308 16.79 -12.43 4.46
CA ALA A 308 17.25 -12.63 5.84
C ALA A 308 16.22 -13.41 6.69
N SER A 309 14.94 -13.09 6.57
CA SER A 309 13.88 -13.78 7.33
C SER A 309 13.68 -15.24 6.90
N GLY A 310 14.01 -15.58 5.67
CA GLY A 310 13.97 -16.95 5.16
C GLY A 310 15.10 -17.86 5.71
N PHE A 311 16.17 -17.30 6.27
CA PHE A 311 17.32 -18.03 6.76
C PHE A 311 17.37 -18.04 8.30
N GLU A 312 17.11 -19.18 8.93
CA GLU A 312 16.91 -19.30 10.38
C GLU A 312 18.02 -18.66 11.23
N PRO A 313 19.33 -18.88 10.98
CA PRO A 313 20.39 -18.27 11.77
C PRO A 313 20.43 -16.74 11.70
N VAL A 314 19.85 -16.14 10.65
CA VAL A 314 19.74 -14.71 10.50
C VAL A 314 18.43 -14.21 11.11
N ARG A 315 17.32 -14.94 10.90
CA ARG A 315 16.02 -14.59 11.46
C ARG A 315 16.06 -14.48 12.98
N SER A 316 16.68 -15.43 13.68
CA SER A 316 16.84 -15.42 15.14
C SER A 316 17.64 -14.21 15.67
N ARG A 317 18.35 -13.50 14.79
CA ARG A 317 19.11 -12.29 15.11
C ARG A 317 18.44 -11.00 14.67
N LEU A 318 17.34 -11.06 13.92
CA LEU A 318 16.68 -9.84 13.42
C LEU A 318 16.13 -8.97 14.55
N VAL A 319 15.45 -9.58 15.53
CA VAL A 319 14.92 -8.85 16.68
C VAL A 319 16.05 -8.33 17.56
N PRO A 320 17.05 -9.12 18.01
CA PRO A 320 18.20 -8.61 18.75
C PRO A 320 18.98 -7.51 18.02
N ALA A 321 19.17 -7.62 16.70
CA ALA A 321 19.87 -6.60 15.90
C ALA A 321 19.10 -5.27 15.78
N ALA A 322 17.80 -5.26 16.00
CA ALA A 322 17.00 -4.03 16.02
C ALA A 322 17.23 -3.20 17.30
N ALA A 323 17.91 -3.76 18.32
CA ALA A 323 18.28 -3.08 19.56
C ALA A 323 19.61 -2.30 19.46
N ALA A 324 20.43 -2.59 18.46
CA ALA A 324 21.75 -1.96 18.24
C ALA A 324 21.60 -0.72 17.32
#